data_7b0c9f2e7af8c77281f76421b11e4c89
#
_entry.id   7b0c9f2e7af8c77281f76421b11e4c89
#
_cell.length_a   1.000
_cell.length_b   1.000
_cell.length_c   1.000
_cell.angle_alpha   90.00
_cell.angle_beta   90.00
_cell.angle_gamma   90.00
#
_symmetry.space_group_name_H-M   'P 1'
#
loop_
_entity.id
_entity.type
_entity.pdbx_description
1 polymer ?
#
loop_
_entity_poly.entity_id
_entity_poly.type
_entity_poly.pdbx_seq_one_letter_code
_entity_poly.pdbx_strand_id
1 'polypeptide(L)'
;MNKLKKNIQVGKINYSLILIYFFLTTSFFSVSALEVTEGKFFEIKILDKVSSKSNLLKLKIGEETKYQNLLIKGLKCKNSEFDDNPEIIAYIQFKDLTNEDNNEVFIFNGWTFSSSPTINPFDHPVYNIWLTKCY
;
A
#
# COMPACT_ATOMS: atom_id res chain seq x y z
N MET A 1 70.92 25.66 33.37
CA MET A 1 69.44 25.43 33.23
C MET A 1 69.20 24.40 32.17
N ASN A 2 69.04 23.10 32.57
CA ASN A 2 68.80 22.01 31.65
C ASN A 2 67.26 21.78 31.52
N LYS A 3 66.74 22.06 30.33
CA LYS A 3 65.33 21.74 30.03
C LYS A 3 65.20 20.25 29.67
N LEU A 4 64.59 19.48 30.51
CA LEU A 4 64.19 18.09 30.25
C LEU A 4 63.14 18.08 29.14
N LYS A 5 63.52 17.61 27.96
CA LYS A 5 62.51 17.26 26.91
C LYS A 5 61.84 15.95 27.29
N LYS A 6 60.60 16.00 27.69
CA LYS A 6 59.74 14.83 27.93
C LYS A 6 59.32 14.24 26.59
N ASN A 7 59.89 13.13 26.18
CA ASN A 7 59.46 12.37 25.00
C ASN A 7 58.16 11.69 25.34
N ILE A 8 57.06 12.23 24.79
CA ILE A 8 55.75 11.57 24.84
C ILE A 8 55.72 10.55 23.71
N GLN A 9 55.79 9.26 24.02
CA GLN A 9 55.58 8.21 23.05
C GLN A 9 54.10 8.22 22.64
N VAL A 10 53.82 8.57 21.40
CA VAL A 10 52.49 8.42 20.80
C VAL A 10 52.24 6.92 20.64
N GLY A 11 51.25 6.40 21.40
CA GLY A 11 50.85 5.00 21.33
C GLY A 11 50.40 4.65 19.90
N LYS A 12 50.87 3.51 19.39
CA LYS A 12 50.44 2.99 18.10
C LYS A 12 48.93 2.71 18.18
N ILE A 13 48.15 3.48 17.45
CA ILE A 13 46.70 3.24 17.31
C ILE A 13 46.53 1.94 16.52
N ASN A 14 45.95 0.91 17.13
CA ASN A 14 45.60 -0.33 16.45
C ASN A 14 44.39 -0.11 15.55
N TYR A 15 44.62 0.17 14.28
CA TYR A 15 43.57 0.36 13.28
C TYR A 15 42.61 -0.84 13.20
N SER A 16 43.10 -2.03 13.54
CA SER A 16 42.27 -3.24 13.62
C SER A 16 41.18 -3.14 14.68
N LEU A 17 41.44 -2.56 15.84
CA LEU A 17 40.42 -2.36 16.90
C LEU A 17 39.39 -1.30 16.49
N ILE A 18 39.81 -0.26 15.78
CA ILE A 18 38.90 0.77 15.27
C ILE A 18 37.98 0.18 14.20
N LEU A 19 38.49 -0.66 13.30
CA LEU A 19 37.68 -1.36 12.29
C LEU A 19 36.66 -2.34 12.93
N ILE A 20 37.05 -3.09 13.94
CA ILE A 20 36.18 -3.99 14.67
C ILE A 20 35.07 -3.21 15.38
N TYR A 21 35.39 -2.09 16.02
CA TYR A 21 34.41 -1.22 16.67
C TYR A 21 33.40 -0.63 15.68
N PHE A 22 33.89 -0.18 14.52
CA PHE A 22 33.05 0.36 13.44
C PHE A 22 32.12 -0.71 12.87
N PHE A 23 32.58 -1.95 12.71
CA PHE A 23 31.78 -3.08 12.23
C PHE A 23 30.72 -3.51 13.24
N LEU A 24 31.03 -3.48 14.54
CA LEU A 24 30.10 -3.78 15.60
C LEU A 24 28.97 -2.74 15.71
N THR A 25 29.27 -1.46 15.51
CA THR A 25 28.25 -0.39 15.61
C THR A 25 27.29 -0.37 14.43
N THR A 26 27.68 -0.81 13.24
CA THR A 26 26.81 -0.88 12.05
C THR A 26 25.82 -2.03 12.09
N SER A 27 26.05 -3.05 12.91
CA SER A 27 25.19 -4.25 13.02
C SER A 27 23.89 -4.03 13.78
N PHE A 28 23.67 -2.89 14.44
CA PHE A 28 22.50 -2.62 15.29
C PHE A 28 21.40 -1.79 14.63
N PHE A 29 21.56 -1.42 13.36
CA PHE A 29 20.46 -0.75 12.65
C PHE A 29 19.44 -1.78 12.16
N SER A 30 18.57 -2.22 13.06
CA SER A 30 17.34 -2.92 12.67
C SER A 30 16.42 -1.92 11.99
N VAL A 31 16.34 -1.97 10.67
CA VAL A 31 15.30 -1.28 9.93
C VAL A 31 13.99 -2.03 10.21
N SER A 32 13.14 -1.43 11.02
CA SER A 32 11.75 -1.88 11.15
C SER A 32 11.06 -1.66 9.81
N ALA A 33 10.85 -2.72 9.05
CA ALA A 33 10.00 -2.65 7.88
C ALA A 33 8.57 -2.35 8.35
N LEU A 34 7.95 -1.31 7.80
CA LEU A 34 6.54 -1.00 8.03
C LEU A 34 5.72 -2.24 7.66
N GLU A 35 5.00 -2.79 8.62
CA GLU A 35 4.18 -3.97 8.44
C GLU A 35 2.89 -3.55 7.72
N VAL A 36 2.92 -3.59 6.39
CA VAL A 36 1.75 -3.35 5.55
C VAL A 36 0.88 -4.60 5.60
N THR A 37 -0.24 -4.54 6.31
CA THR A 37 -1.17 -5.66 6.43
C THR A 37 -1.93 -5.87 5.12
N GLU A 38 -1.77 -7.04 4.51
CA GLU A 38 -2.57 -7.46 3.35
C GLU A 38 -3.92 -8.01 3.83
N GLY A 39 -5.01 -7.41 3.34
CA GLY A 39 -6.37 -7.83 3.68
C GLY A 39 -6.85 -9.01 2.86
N LYS A 40 -7.74 -9.80 3.44
CA LYS A 40 -8.47 -10.88 2.77
C LYS A 40 -9.79 -10.43 2.19
N PHE A 41 -10.32 -9.33 2.71
CA PHE A 41 -11.57 -8.71 2.29
C PHE A 41 -11.36 -7.22 2.09
N PHE A 42 -12.13 -6.65 1.19
CA PHE A 42 -12.23 -5.20 1.02
C PHE A 42 -13.69 -4.80 0.96
N GLU A 43 -13.96 -3.54 1.29
CA GLU A 43 -15.29 -2.96 1.25
C GLU A 43 -15.28 -1.76 0.31
N ILE A 44 -16.27 -1.72 -0.56
CA ILE A 44 -16.51 -0.60 -1.47
C ILE A 44 -17.91 -0.04 -1.26
N LYS A 45 -18.02 1.27 -1.41
CA LYS A 45 -19.30 1.97 -1.51
C LYS A 45 -19.60 2.21 -2.98
N ILE A 46 -20.73 1.70 -3.45
CA ILE A 46 -21.23 1.93 -4.80
C ILE A 46 -22.42 2.89 -4.73
N LEU A 47 -22.35 3.97 -5.47
CA LEU A 47 -23.47 4.88 -5.71
C LEU A 47 -24.04 4.63 -7.09
N ASP A 48 -25.31 4.31 -7.16
CA ASP A 48 -26.10 4.35 -8.39
C ASP A 48 -26.54 5.80 -8.65
N LYS A 49 -26.00 6.39 -9.73
CA LYS A 49 -26.26 7.79 -10.10
C LYS A 49 -27.70 8.02 -10.57
N VAL A 50 -28.36 6.96 -11.06
CA VAL A 50 -29.73 7.06 -11.58
C VAL A 50 -30.73 7.09 -10.43
N SER A 51 -30.58 6.16 -9.48
CA SER A 51 -31.48 6.08 -8.33
C SER A 51 -31.05 6.90 -7.12
N SER A 52 -29.83 7.45 -7.14
CA SER A 52 -29.17 8.14 -6.01
C SER A 52 -29.03 7.27 -4.76
N LYS A 53 -29.09 5.96 -4.90
CA LYS A 53 -28.92 5.00 -3.81
C LYS A 53 -27.46 4.56 -3.69
N SER A 54 -26.98 4.43 -2.47
CA SER A 54 -25.65 3.89 -2.21
C SER A 54 -25.71 2.60 -1.39
N ASN A 55 -24.88 1.64 -1.76
CA ASN A 55 -24.76 0.35 -1.09
C ASN A 55 -23.28 0.11 -0.70
N LEU A 56 -23.08 -0.55 0.44
CA LEU A 56 -21.79 -1.05 0.87
C LEU A 56 -21.69 -2.53 0.50
N LEU A 57 -20.64 -2.91 -0.20
CA LEU A 57 -20.36 -4.28 -0.58
C LEU A 57 -19.05 -4.75 0.05
N LYS A 58 -19.14 -5.83 0.80
CA LYS A 58 -17.98 -6.55 1.32
C LYS A 58 -17.61 -7.66 0.34
N LEU A 59 -16.40 -7.63 -0.16
CA LEU A 59 -15.91 -8.50 -1.21
C LEU A 59 -14.66 -9.24 -0.74
N LYS A 60 -14.51 -10.49 -1.17
CA LYS A 60 -13.33 -11.28 -0.86
C LYS A 60 -12.28 -11.14 -1.96
N ILE A 61 -11.03 -11.02 -1.57
CA ILE A 61 -9.92 -10.96 -2.52
C ILE A 61 -9.83 -12.27 -3.31
N GLY A 62 -9.64 -12.16 -4.62
CA GLY A 62 -9.54 -13.27 -5.56
C GLY A 62 -10.87 -13.80 -6.10
N GLU A 63 -12.01 -13.48 -5.46
CA GLU A 63 -13.34 -13.91 -5.90
C GLU A 63 -14.00 -12.87 -6.80
N GLU A 64 -14.74 -13.35 -7.81
CA GLU A 64 -15.58 -12.51 -8.66
C GLU A 64 -16.97 -12.41 -8.07
N THR A 65 -17.46 -11.19 -7.94
CA THR A 65 -18.80 -10.90 -7.41
C THR A 65 -19.57 -10.07 -8.40
N LYS A 66 -20.77 -10.53 -8.72
CA LYS A 66 -21.69 -9.79 -9.58
C LYS A 66 -22.56 -8.83 -8.75
N TYR A 67 -22.56 -7.57 -9.15
CA TYR A 67 -23.45 -6.54 -8.62
C TYR A 67 -24.18 -5.85 -9.77
N GLN A 68 -25.47 -6.07 -9.89
CA GLN A 68 -26.26 -5.60 -11.04
C GLN A 68 -25.59 -6.02 -12.37
N ASN A 69 -25.19 -5.04 -13.17
CA ASN A 69 -24.51 -5.24 -14.45
C ASN A 69 -22.98 -5.16 -14.34
N LEU A 70 -22.44 -5.10 -13.14
CA LEU A 70 -20.99 -5.08 -12.91
C LEU A 70 -20.50 -6.43 -12.41
N LEU A 71 -19.39 -6.89 -12.96
CA LEU A 71 -18.59 -7.97 -12.40
C LEU A 71 -17.36 -7.36 -11.74
N ILE A 72 -17.18 -7.65 -10.46
CA ILE A 72 -16.18 -7.03 -9.60
C ILE A 72 -15.23 -8.09 -9.09
N LYS A 73 -13.92 -7.84 -9.20
CA LYS A 73 -12.86 -8.70 -8.64
C LYS A 73 -11.79 -7.86 -7.98
N GLY A 74 -11.58 -8.06 -6.69
CA GLY A 74 -10.42 -7.50 -6.00
C GLY A 74 -9.24 -8.47 -6.09
N LEU A 75 -8.10 -8.01 -6.54
CA LEU A 75 -6.90 -8.82 -6.64
C LEU A 75 -6.00 -8.67 -5.41
N LYS A 76 -5.95 -7.48 -4.85
CA LYS A 76 -5.11 -7.17 -3.70
C LYS A 76 -5.68 -5.99 -2.93
N CYS A 77 -5.50 -6.01 -1.63
CA CYS A 77 -5.86 -4.88 -0.79
C CYS A 77 -4.85 -4.77 0.36
N LYS A 78 -4.51 -3.54 0.70
CA LYS A 78 -3.57 -3.20 1.76
C LYS A 78 -4.12 -2.06 2.60
N ASN A 79 -3.82 -2.14 3.88
CA ASN A 79 -4.12 -1.09 4.84
C ASN A 79 -2.82 -0.71 5.56
N SER A 80 -2.49 0.57 5.57
CA SER A 80 -1.34 1.13 6.26
C SER A 80 -1.78 1.86 7.53
N GLU A 81 -2.51 1.19 8.43
CA GLU A 81 -3.06 1.79 9.66
C GLU A 81 -2.00 2.36 10.61
N PHE A 82 -0.75 1.92 10.49
CA PHE A 82 0.35 2.31 11.37
C PHE A 82 1.21 3.45 10.80
N ASP A 83 0.80 4.05 9.69
CA ASP A 83 1.46 5.20 9.11
C ASP A 83 0.87 6.50 9.69
N ASP A 84 1.66 7.57 9.74
CA ASP A 84 1.21 8.91 10.13
C ASP A 84 0.06 9.43 9.25
N ASN A 85 -0.08 8.85 8.06
CA ASN A 85 -1.15 9.10 7.11
C ASN A 85 -1.71 7.76 6.60
N PRO A 86 -2.62 7.10 7.34
CA PRO A 86 -3.14 5.80 6.98
C PRO A 86 -3.86 5.83 5.63
N GLU A 87 -3.44 4.97 4.72
CA GLU A 87 -4.02 4.85 3.39
C GLU A 87 -4.51 3.42 3.17
N ILE A 88 -5.71 3.30 2.61
CA ILE A 88 -6.24 2.03 2.13
C ILE A 88 -6.13 2.01 0.62
N ILE A 89 -5.46 1.01 0.09
CA ILE A 89 -5.29 0.81 -1.35
C ILE A 89 -5.78 -0.57 -1.76
N ALA A 90 -6.41 -0.65 -2.92
CA ALA A 90 -6.81 -1.93 -3.49
C ALA A 90 -6.59 -1.95 -5.01
N TYR A 91 -6.22 -3.11 -5.53
CA TYR A 91 -6.22 -3.38 -6.97
C TYR A 91 -7.52 -4.07 -7.31
N ILE A 92 -8.36 -3.40 -8.11
CA ILE A 92 -9.71 -3.88 -8.43
C ILE A 92 -9.92 -3.88 -9.93
N GLN A 93 -10.66 -4.86 -10.38
CA GLN A 93 -11.11 -5.01 -11.77
C GLN A 93 -12.63 -4.90 -11.80
N PHE A 94 -13.15 -4.11 -12.74
CA PHE A 94 -14.57 -4.03 -13.04
C PHE A 94 -14.80 -4.33 -14.51
N LYS A 95 -15.78 -5.17 -14.78
CA LYS A 95 -16.30 -5.42 -16.14
C LYS A 95 -17.77 -5.02 -16.17
N ASP A 96 -18.21 -4.43 -17.28
CA ASP A 96 -19.62 -4.16 -17.54
C ASP A 96 -20.22 -5.35 -18.30
N LEU A 97 -21.30 -5.91 -17.78
CA LEU A 97 -22.02 -7.03 -18.34
C LEU A 97 -23.17 -6.62 -19.27
N THR A 98 -23.35 -5.32 -19.53
CA THR A 98 -24.40 -4.82 -20.44
C THR A 98 -24.05 -5.02 -21.90
N ASN A 99 -22.76 -5.13 -22.24
CA ASN A 99 -22.31 -5.37 -23.60
C ASN A 99 -22.44 -6.85 -23.95
N GLU A 100 -23.32 -7.16 -24.90
CA GLU A 100 -23.57 -8.52 -25.41
C GLU A 100 -22.43 -9.09 -26.28
N ASP A 101 -21.45 -8.27 -26.62
CA ASP A 101 -20.35 -8.59 -27.55
C ASP A 101 -19.27 -9.47 -26.94
N ASN A 102 -19.51 -10.39 -26.08
CA ASN A 102 -18.54 -11.36 -25.52
C ASN A 102 -17.08 -10.86 -25.36
N ASN A 103 -16.80 -9.60 -25.67
CA ASN A 103 -15.55 -8.92 -25.41
C ASN A 103 -15.52 -8.50 -23.95
N GLU A 104 -14.81 -9.28 -23.15
CA GLU A 104 -14.55 -8.99 -21.73
C GLU A 104 -13.67 -7.74 -21.58
N VAL A 105 -14.27 -6.58 -21.84
CA VAL A 105 -13.55 -5.31 -21.68
C VAL A 105 -13.66 -4.86 -20.22
N PHE A 106 -12.52 -4.67 -19.60
CA PHE A 106 -12.48 -4.02 -18.29
C PHE A 106 -12.84 -2.53 -18.46
N ILE A 107 -13.85 -2.08 -17.75
CA ILE A 107 -14.16 -0.65 -17.63
C ILE A 107 -13.26 0.03 -16.60
N PHE A 108 -12.66 -0.76 -15.69
CA PHE A 108 -11.64 -0.32 -14.76
C PHE A 108 -10.73 -1.50 -14.42
N ASN A 109 -9.44 -1.26 -14.42
CA ASN A 109 -8.44 -2.26 -14.04
C ASN A 109 -7.22 -1.54 -13.47
N GLY A 110 -7.15 -1.42 -12.15
CA GLY A 110 -6.08 -0.65 -11.53
C GLY A 110 -6.17 -0.49 -10.02
N TRP A 111 -5.22 0.27 -9.51
CA TRP A 111 -5.19 0.67 -8.11
C TRP A 111 -6.18 1.78 -7.83
N THR A 112 -6.90 1.65 -6.73
CA THR A 112 -7.75 2.70 -6.16
C THR A 112 -7.32 3.02 -4.73
N PHE A 113 -7.54 4.25 -4.32
CA PHE A 113 -7.08 4.82 -3.05
C PHE A 113 -8.29 5.37 -2.29
N SER A 114 -8.37 5.09 -0.98
CA SER A 114 -9.50 5.56 -0.17
C SER A 114 -9.47 7.07 0.06
N SER A 115 -8.30 7.64 0.31
CA SER A 115 -8.13 9.07 0.56
C SER A 115 -8.16 9.93 -0.70
N SER A 116 -7.78 9.34 -1.84
CA SER A 116 -7.59 10.06 -3.11
C SER A 116 -8.16 9.30 -4.30
N PRO A 117 -9.49 9.11 -4.37
CA PRO A 117 -10.13 8.34 -5.44
C PRO A 117 -9.96 8.97 -6.82
N THR A 118 -9.57 10.24 -6.88
CA THR A 118 -9.35 10.99 -8.13
C THR A 118 -8.03 10.68 -8.83
N ILE A 119 -7.08 10.00 -8.16
CA ILE A 119 -5.80 9.61 -8.78
C ILE A 119 -6.03 8.62 -9.93
N ASN A 120 -6.94 7.68 -9.73
CA ASN A 120 -7.37 6.72 -10.76
C ASN A 120 -8.89 6.58 -10.66
N PRO A 121 -9.64 7.49 -11.28
CA PRO A 121 -11.08 7.57 -11.12
C PRO A 121 -11.77 6.39 -11.82
N PHE A 122 -12.78 5.84 -11.16
CA PHE A 122 -13.72 4.93 -11.78
C PHE A 122 -14.72 5.77 -12.61
N ASP A 123 -14.60 5.71 -13.93
CA ASP A 123 -15.51 6.42 -14.82
C ASP A 123 -16.52 5.45 -15.43
N HIS A 124 -17.76 5.53 -14.95
CA HIS A 124 -18.89 4.75 -15.45
C HIS A 124 -20.15 5.63 -15.49
N PRO A 125 -20.97 5.54 -16.54
CA PRO A 125 -22.13 6.43 -16.69
C PRO A 125 -23.17 6.28 -15.56
N VAL A 126 -23.33 5.06 -15.01
CA VAL A 126 -24.35 4.75 -14.02
C VAL A 126 -23.81 4.69 -12.59
N TYR A 127 -22.55 4.29 -12.39
CA TYR A 127 -22.03 4.02 -11.05
C TYR A 127 -20.85 4.91 -10.71
N ASN A 128 -20.75 5.26 -9.41
CA ASN A 128 -19.53 5.73 -8.77
C ASN A 128 -19.12 4.76 -7.69
N ILE A 129 -17.79 4.57 -7.51
CA ILE A 129 -17.26 3.58 -6.58
C ILE A 129 -16.14 4.20 -5.74
N TRP A 130 -16.17 3.91 -4.43
CA TRP A 130 -15.14 4.33 -3.49
C TRP A 130 -14.71 3.13 -2.65
N LEU A 131 -13.42 2.96 -2.50
CA LEU A 131 -12.83 2.02 -1.55
C LEU A 131 -13.01 2.58 -0.14
N THR A 132 -13.53 1.78 0.80
CA THR A 132 -13.79 2.21 2.17
C THR A 132 -12.96 1.48 3.20
N LYS A 133 -12.76 0.16 3.04
CA LYS A 133 -12.01 -0.65 4.00
C LYS A 133 -11.22 -1.77 3.34
N CYS A 134 -10.16 -2.21 4.04
CA CYS A 134 -9.39 -3.40 3.76
C CYS A 134 -9.13 -4.13 5.09
N TYR A 135 -9.44 -5.44 5.21
CA TYR A 135 -9.29 -6.22 6.43
C TYR A 135 -9.22 -7.74 6.18
#